data_1cc2fc9eb3ef0574a7127c98d81b8b6d
#
_entry.id   1cc2fc9eb3ef0574a7127c98d81b8b6d
#
_cell.length_a   1.000
_cell.length_b   1.000
_cell.length_c   1.000
_cell.angle_alpha   90.00
_cell.angle_beta   90.00
_cell.angle_gamma   90.00
#
_symmetry.space_group_name_H-M   'P 1'
#
loop_
_entity.id
_entity.type
_entity.pdbx_description
1 polymer ?
#
loop_
_entity_poly.entity_id
_entity_poly.type
_entity_poly.pdbx_seq_one_letter_code
_entity_poly.pdbx_strand_id
1 'polypeptide(L)'
;MYSEDKQTNNTSQAQQNKQWKFSEILSDPEIRERWLKVRSYFFLRESTYDMTTHCNIRCEGCYYYEGDKQHVRDQTDPEQWRKLMQSERERGITYVVLAGAEPSLRPQLCKVCYQEMPYGAIATNGLITIPQEIRHKIHISVWGNDSTSLRLRNAENMLHRQIENYKNDPRAIFIYTFTRNNIEESKEVIETLAQNGCRVSFNMFSAPVGYEGPLKHTDESLRRCREVMTEMLWKFPRSVVFSPYNAVVHTHRYGLHDLFGCSYPRMNPSRDLGLGRSFRQYRADLSWDREASCCVPDTDCRDCRHYASGSAIVTAKLFRHAENPDIFKAWLDYVDTYLAVWVMGYDKGHNLCPDQVDPPGHSAFQE
;
A
#
# COMPACT_ATOMS: atom_id res chain seq x y z
N MET A 1 24.77 51.91 -2.73
CA MET A 1 25.23 50.56 -2.39
C MET A 1 23.98 49.77 -1.96
N TYR A 2 23.16 49.31 -2.90
CA TYR A 2 22.02 48.43 -2.78
C TYR A 2 21.54 48.11 -4.19
N SER A 3 22.02 47.04 -4.77
CA SER A 3 21.47 46.46 -6.01
C SER A 3 22.02 45.05 -6.24
N GLU A 4 21.57 44.06 -5.44
CA GLU A 4 21.90 42.65 -5.69
C GLU A 4 20.77 41.63 -5.35
N ASP A 5 19.57 42.05 -4.96
CA ASP A 5 18.53 41.09 -4.52
C ASP A 5 17.32 40.91 -5.47
N LYS A 6 17.41 41.31 -6.73
CA LYS A 6 16.28 41.16 -7.69
C LYS A 6 16.43 40.04 -8.73
N GLN A 7 17.57 39.35 -8.80
CA GLN A 7 17.77 38.33 -9.85
C GLN A 7 17.41 36.91 -9.43
N THR A 8 17.38 36.59 -8.15
CA THR A 8 17.07 35.23 -7.66
C THR A 8 15.57 34.90 -7.65
N ASN A 9 14.67 35.87 -7.52
CA ASN A 9 13.24 35.66 -7.52
C ASN A 9 12.61 35.46 -8.92
N ASN A 10 13.25 35.92 -9.98
CA ASN A 10 12.71 35.80 -11.35
C ASN A 10 12.96 34.41 -11.98
N THR A 11 13.99 33.68 -11.55
CA THR A 11 14.28 32.32 -12.04
C THR A 11 13.32 31.27 -11.48
N SER A 12 12.92 31.41 -10.23
CA SER A 12 11.96 30.48 -9.61
C SER A 12 10.52 30.64 -10.16
N GLN A 13 10.09 31.87 -10.45
CA GLN A 13 8.76 32.11 -11.06
C GLN A 13 8.69 31.71 -12.54
N ALA A 14 9.78 31.83 -13.28
CA ALA A 14 9.83 31.42 -14.69
C ALA A 14 9.85 29.90 -14.86
N GLN A 15 10.39 29.17 -13.89
CA GLN A 15 10.33 27.70 -13.86
C GLN A 15 8.94 27.15 -13.49
N GLN A 16 8.16 27.86 -12.66
CA GLN A 16 6.80 27.46 -12.29
C GLN A 16 5.79 27.56 -13.44
N ASN A 17 6.04 28.37 -14.45
CA ASN A 17 5.14 28.55 -15.61
C ASN A 17 5.59 27.81 -16.88
N LYS A 18 6.66 27.03 -16.82
CA LYS A 18 7.13 26.28 -17.99
C LYS A 18 6.25 25.04 -18.20
N GLN A 19 5.59 24.95 -19.33
CA GLN A 19 4.94 23.73 -19.77
C GLN A 19 6.00 22.74 -20.30
N TRP A 20 6.27 21.69 -19.51
CA TRP A 20 7.23 20.66 -19.86
C TRP A 20 6.63 19.64 -20.83
N LYS A 21 7.40 19.25 -21.84
CA LYS A 21 7.08 18.07 -22.63
C LYS A 21 7.61 16.83 -21.91
N PHE A 22 6.90 15.71 -21.99
CA PHE A 22 7.34 14.47 -21.36
C PHE A 22 8.72 14.01 -21.85
N SER A 23 9.05 14.25 -23.13
CA SER A 23 10.37 13.97 -23.68
C SER A 23 11.48 14.82 -23.04
N GLU A 24 11.18 16.06 -22.64
CA GLU A 24 12.13 16.92 -21.92
C GLU A 24 12.37 16.42 -20.49
N ILE A 25 11.33 15.96 -19.81
CA ILE A 25 11.43 15.31 -18.48
C ILE A 25 12.32 14.06 -18.57
N LEU A 26 12.12 13.23 -19.60
CA LEU A 26 12.92 12.02 -19.83
C LEU A 26 14.32 12.30 -20.42
N SER A 27 14.70 13.54 -20.68
CA SER A 27 16.08 13.88 -21.05
C SER A 27 17.04 13.80 -19.85
N ASP A 28 16.53 13.89 -18.62
CA ASP A 28 17.28 13.59 -17.41
C ASP A 28 17.57 12.07 -17.36
N PRO A 29 18.86 11.62 -17.36
CA PRO A 29 19.22 10.21 -17.40
C PRO A 29 18.71 9.43 -16.18
N GLU A 30 18.70 10.00 -14.98
CA GLU A 30 18.23 9.38 -13.75
C GLU A 30 16.71 9.11 -13.82
N ILE A 31 15.95 10.15 -14.22
CA ILE A 31 14.51 10.02 -14.40
C ILE A 31 14.18 8.95 -15.44
N ARG A 32 14.92 8.97 -16.56
CA ARG A 32 14.71 8.03 -17.66
C ARG A 32 14.98 6.58 -17.23
N GLU A 33 16.07 6.32 -16.52
CA GLU A 33 16.41 4.99 -16.02
C GLU A 33 15.33 4.46 -15.07
N ARG A 34 14.95 5.27 -14.08
CA ARG A 34 13.89 4.94 -13.13
C ARG A 34 12.55 4.70 -13.82
N TRP A 35 12.19 5.55 -14.77
CA TRP A 35 10.98 5.39 -15.57
C TRP A 35 10.97 4.06 -16.33
N LEU A 36 12.06 3.70 -17.01
CA LEU A 36 12.14 2.44 -17.76
C LEU A 36 12.03 1.24 -16.82
N LYS A 37 12.65 1.29 -15.65
CA LYS A 37 12.55 0.25 -14.62
C LYS A 37 11.09 0.10 -14.14
N VAL A 38 10.46 1.18 -13.73
CA VAL A 38 9.06 1.19 -13.26
C VAL A 38 8.11 0.71 -14.36
N ARG A 39 8.29 1.21 -15.57
CA ARG A 39 7.47 0.86 -16.73
C ARG A 39 7.49 -0.64 -17.05
N SER A 40 8.59 -1.32 -16.79
CA SER A 40 8.70 -2.78 -17.01
C SER A 40 7.74 -3.60 -16.15
N TYR A 41 7.16 -3.01 -15.10
CA TYR A 41 6.17 -3.64 -14.21
C TYR A 41 4.72 -3.25 -14.51
N PHE A 42 4.45 -2.46 -15.55
CA PHE A 42 3.08 -2.05 -15.92
C PHE A 42 2.21 -3.18 -16.47
N PHE A 43 2.77 -4.36 -16.64
CA PHE A 43 2.00 -5.57 -16.94
C PHE A 43 1.23 -6.12 -15.73
N LEU A 44 1.54 -5.69 -14.52
CA LEU A 44 0.87 -6.16 -13.30
C LEU A 44 -0.59 -5.69 -13.30
N ARG A 45 -1.50 -6.66 -13.23
CA ARG A 45 -2.95 -6.46 -13.13
C ARG A 45 -3.47 -7.32 -12.02
N GLU A 46 -4.00 -6.71 -10.99
CA GLU A 46 -4.36 -7.37 -9.75
C GLU A 46 -5.82 -7.77 -9.65
N SER A 47 -6.07 -8.82 -8.90
CA SER A 47 -7.34 -9.13 -8.24
C SER A 47 -7.06 -9.62 -6.83
N THR A 48 -8.04 -9.48 -5.94
CA THR A 48 -7.94 -9.90 -4.53
C THR A 48 -8.82 -11.11 -4.27
N TYR A 49 -8.35 -12.02 -3.44
CA TYR A 49 -9.00 -13.29 -3.14
C TYR A 49 -9.04 -13.50 -1.63
N ASP A 50 -10.25 -13.62 -1.09
CA ASP A 50 -10.44 -14.02 0.30
C ASP A 50 -10.28 -15.54 0.41
N MET A 51 -9.21 -15.97 1.08
CA MET A 51 -8.82 -17.41 1.14
C MET A 51 -9.69 -18.24 2.07
N THR A 52 -10.33 -17.59 3.05
CA THR A 52 -11.17 -18.25 4.07
C THR A 52 -11.97 -17.21 4.83
N THR A 53 -13.10 -17.63 5.42
CA THR A 53 -13.88 -16.81 6.36
C THR A 53 -13.36 -16.88 7.80
N HIS A 54 -12.33 -17.70 8.06
CA HIS A 54 -11.81 -17.96 9.39
C HIS A 54 -10.54 -17.17 9.67
N CYS A 55 -10.41 -16.71 10.91
CA CYS A 55 -9.18 -16.11 11.44
C CYS A 55 -8.91 -16.66 12.85
N ASN A 56 -7.63 -16.77 13.19
CA ASN A 56 -7.17 -17.19 14.52
C ASN A 56 -7.10 -16.04 15.54
N ILE A 57 -7.48 -14.82 15.13
CA ILE A 57 -7.60 -13.63 16.00
C ILE A 57 -8.87 -12.85 15.67
N ARG A 58 -9.23 -11.86 16.53
CA ARG A 58 -10.36 -10.96 16.30
C ARG A 58 -9.94 -9.53 16.58
N CYS A 59 -9.75 -8.77 15.50
CA CYS A 59 -9.32 -7.39 15.59
C CYS A 59 -10.50 -6.43 15.72
N GLU A 60 -10.35 -5.36 16.51
CA GLU A 60 -11.26 -4.23 16.53
C GLU A 60 -11.23 -3.50 15.17
N GLY A 61 -12.39 -3.14 14.63
CA GLY A 61 -12.49 -2.45 13.34
C GLY A 61 -11.98 -3.27 12.15
N CYS A 62 -12.00 -4.60 12.24
CA CYS A 62 -11.58 -5.48 11.16
C CYS A 62 -12.55 -5.39 9.98
N TYR A 63 -12.08 -4.86 8.84
CA TYR A 63 -12.89 -4.71 7.63
C TYR A 63 -13.53 -6.01 7.14
N TYR A 64 -12.95 -7.16 7.50
CA TYR A 64 -13.48 -8.46 7.11
C TYR A 64 -14.72 -8.86 7.93
N TYR A 65 -14.72 -8.55 9.22
CA TYR A 65 -15.78 -8.94 10.14
C TYR A 65 -16.81 -7.83 10.43
N GLU A 66 -16.47 -6.58 10.13
CA GLU A 66 -17.43 -5.48 10.17
C GLU A 66 -18.36 -5.47 8.94
N GLY A 67 -17.95 -6.12 7.85
CA GLY A 67 -18.75 -6.30 6.64
C GLY A 67 -19.45 -7.66 6.57
N ASP A 68 -20.02 -7.96 5.40
CA ASP A 68 -20.78 -9.19 5.12
C ASP A 68 -19.94 -10.34 4.56
N LYS A 69 -18.64 -10.18 4.45
CA LYS A 69 -17.73 -11.15 3.80
C LYS A 69 -17.67 -12.51 4.48
N GLN A 70 -17.97 -12.55 5.78
CA GLN A 70 -17.94 -13.78 6.58
C GLN A 70 -19.15 -14.70 6.38
N HIS A 71 -20.17 -14.26 5.65
CA HIS A 71 -21.45 -14.98 5.51
C HIS A 71 -21.48 -16.00 4.37
N VAL A 72 -20.33 -16.26 3.74
CA VAL A 72 -20.22 -17.27 2.69
C VAL A 72 -19.56 -18.56 3.22
N ARG A 73 -19.76 -19.66 2.51
CA ARG A 73 -19.08 -20.92 2.82
C ARG A 73 -17.74 -20.99 2.09
N ASP A 74 -16.68 -21.32 2.83
CA ASP A 74 -15.34 -21.50 2.23
C ASP A 74 -15.34 -22.55 1.12
N GLN A 75 -14.80 -22.19 -0.03
CA GLN A 75 -14.39 -23.18 -1.03
C GLN A 75 -13.00 -23.71 -0.67
N THR A 76 -12.93 -24.98 -0.29
CA THR A 76 -11.70 -25.62 0.18
C THR A 76 -11.07 -26.59 -0.83
N ASP A 77 -11.73 -26.83 -1.96
CA ASP A 77 -11.21 -27.70 -3.02
C ASP A 77 -10.10 -27.00 -3.82
N PRO A 78 -8.86 -27.49 -3.79
CA PRO A 78 -7.72 -26.92 -4.52
C PRO A 78 -7.95 -26.86 -6.04
N GLU A 79 -8.73 -27.78 -6.61
CA GLU A 79 -8.98 -27.82 -8.03
C GLU A 79 -9.93 -26.69 -8.48
N GLN A 80 -10.89 -26.30 -7.66
CA GLN A 80 -11.75 -25.15 -7.93
C GLN A 80 -10.93 -23.83 -7.91
N TRP A 81 -10.01 -23.72 -6.97
CA TRP A 81 -9.06 -22.60 -6.93
C TRP A 81 -8.15 -22.57 -8.15
N ARG A 82 -7.64 -23.73 -8.59
CA ARG A 82 -6.82 -23.85 -9.81
C ARG A 82 -7.58 -23.33 -11.02
N LYS A 83 -8.82 -23.80 -11.23
CA LYS A 83 -9.69 -23.37 -12.33
C LYS A 83 -9.94 -21.86 -12.29
N LEU A 84 -10.20 -21.31 -11.09
CA LEU A 84 -10.35 -19.87 -10.95
C LEU A 84 -9.07 -19.14 -11.37
N MET A 85 -7.90 -19.52 -10.89
CA MET A 85 -6.63 -18.88 -11.25
C MET A 85 -6.35 -18.95 -12.75
N GLN A 86 -6.64 -20.06 -13.40
CA GLN A 86 -6.51 -20.21 -14.85
C GLN A 86 -7.45 -19.27 -15.59
N SER A 87 -8.71 -19.19 -15.20
CA SER A 87 -9.69 -18.26 -15.76
C SER A 87 -9.28 -16.78 -15.56
N GLU A 88 -8.71 -16.45 -14.40
CA GLU A 88 -8.22 -15.10 -14.15
C GLU A 88 -7.01 -14.76 -15.03
N ARG A 89 -6.10 -15.71 -15.24
CA ARG A 89 -4.96 -15.54 -16.16
C ARG A 89 -5.43 -15.34 -17.61
N GLU A 90 -6.43 -16.09 -18.06
CA GLU A 90 -7.05 -15.92 -19.37
C GLU A 90 -7.70 -14.54 -19.50
N ARG A 91 -8.26 -14.02 -18.43
CA ARG A 91 -8.82 -12.67 -18.33
C ARG A 91 -7.75 -11.56 -18.31
N GLY A 92 -6.46 -11.93 -18.24
CA GLY A 92 -5.33 -11.01 -18.24
C GLY A 92 -4.91 -10.51 -16.87
N ILE A 93 -5.35 -11.16 -15.77
CA ILE A 93 -4.81 -10.94 -14.44
C ILE A 93 -3.40 -11.56 -14.37
N THR A 94 -2.47 -10.83 -13.80
CA THR A 94 -1.07 -11.24 -13.69
C THR A 94 -0.54 -11.17 -12.27
N TYR A 95 -1.36 -10.65 -11.33
CA TYR A 95 -0.97 -10.46 -9.94
C TYR A 95 -2.13 -10.80 -9.00
N VAL A 96 -1.86 -11.58 -7.96
CA VAL A 96 -2.85 -11.97 -6.97
C VAL A 96 -2.57 -11.34 -5.60
N VAL A 97 -3.61 -10.84 -4.96
CA VAL A 97 -3.55 -10.45 -3.54
C VAL A 97 -4.37 -11.46 -2.75
N LEU A 98 -3.68 -12.33 -2.02
CA LEU A 98 -4.32 -13.33 -1.16
C LEU A 98 -4.57 -12.70 0.21
N ALA A 99 -5.83 -12.57 0.57
CA ALA A 99 -6.28 -11.91 1.77
C ALA A 99 -7.44 -12.71 2.41
N GLY A 100 -8.38 -12.04 2.96
CA GLY A 100 -9.55 -12.64 3.59
C GLY A 100 -9.45 -12.59 5.09
N ALA A 101 -10.00 -13.59 5.82
CA ALA A 101 -9.85 -13.54 7.25
C ALA A 101 -8.38 -13.80 7.63
N GLU A 102 -7.86 -15.02 7.39
CA GLU A 102 -6.43 -15.30 7.58
C GLU A 102 -5.91 -16.36 6.60
N PRO A 103 -5.14 -15.97 5.57
CA PRO A 103 -4.63 -16.88 4.53
C PRO A 103 -3.72 -17.98 5.05
N SER A 104 -2.97 -17.76 6.13
CA SER A 104 -2.06 -18.76 6.71
C SER A 104 -2.77 -20.00 7.24
N LEU A 105 -4.11 -19.96 7.41
CA LEU A 105 -4.94 -21.12 7.74
C LEU A 105 -5.24 -22.02 6.52
N ARG A 106 -4.89 -21.57 5.31
CA ARG A 106 -5.12 -22.29 4.04
C ARG A 106 -3.87 -22.36 3.17
N PRO A 107 -2.72 -22.80 3.70
CA PRO A 107 -1.45 -22.76 2.96
C PRO A 107 -1.49 -23.58 1.66
N GLN A 108 -2.27 -24.68 1.61
CA GLN A 108 -2.45 -25.48 0.41
C GLN A 108 -3.13 -24.69 -0.73
N LEU A 109 -4.11 -23.82 -0.40
CA LEU A 109 -4.78 -22.98 -1.39
C LEU A 109 -3.86 -21.84 -1.85
N CYS A 110 -3.13 -21.22 -0.92
CA CYS A 110 -2.10 -20.23 -1.26
C CYS A 110 -1.04 -20.82 -2.22
N LYS A 111 -0.66 -22.09 -2.01
CA LYS A 111 0.28 -22.80 -2.90
C LYS A 111 -0.30 -22.99 -4.30
N VAL A 112 -1.56 -23.37 -4.43
CA VAL A 112 -2.25 -23.47 -5.74
C VAL A 112 -2.25 -22.14 -6.46
N CYS A 113 -2.63 -21.06 -5.75
CA CYS A 113 -2.61 -19.71 -6.33
C CYS A 113 -1.21 -19.32 -6.81
N TYR A 114 -0.16 -19.60 -6.01
CA TYR A 114 1.22 -19.32 -6.41
C TYR A 114 1.67 -20.14 -7.64
N GLN A 115 1.29 -21.40 -7.74
CA GLN A 115 1.64 -22.25 -8.87
C GLN A 115 1.06 -21.73 -10.20
N GLU A 116 -0.13 -21.18 -10.19
CA GLU A 116 -0.80 -20.63 -11.37
C GLU A 116 -0.43 -19.16 -11.63
N MET A 117 -0.16 -18.39 -10.58
CA MET A 117 0.12 -16.96 -10.60
C MET A 117 1.39 -16.65 -9.80
N PRO A 118 2.57 -16.60 -10.41
CA PRO A 118 3.83 -16.45 -9.69
C PRO A 118 4.04 -15.06 -9.07
N TYR A 119 3.32 -14.03 -9.53
CA TYR A 119 3.34 -12.71 -8.95
C TYR A 119 2.19 -12.53 -7.98
N GLY A 120 2.47 -12.08 -6.78
CA GLY A 120 1.43 -11.85 -5.79
C GLY A 120 1.95 -11.42 -4.42
N ALA A 121 1.00 -11.12 -3.55
CA ALA A 121 1.22 -10.86 -2.13
C ALA A 121 0.20 -11.62 -1.27
N ILE A 122 0.60 -11.97 -0.06
CA ILE A 122 -0.23 -12.58 0.97
C ILE A 122 -0.30 -11.62 2.16
N ALA A 123 -1.50 -11.13 2.48
CA ALA A 123 -1.74 -10.30 3.65
C ALA A 123 -2.11 -11.20 4.83
N THR A 124 -1.26 -11.25 5.87
CA THR A 124 -1.41 -12.14 7.03
C THR A 124 -1.25 -11.40 8.35
N ASN A 125 -1.80 -11.96 9.41
CA ASN A 125 -1.52 -11.51 10.76
C ASN A 125 -0.13 -11.95 11.28
N GLY A 126 0.57 -12.84 10.56
CA GLY A 126 1.94 -13.23 10.83
C GLY A 126 2.14 -14.22 12.00
N LEU A 127 1.08 -14.75 12.61
CA LEU A 127 1.19 -15.69 13.73
C LEU A 127 1.48 -17.13 13.30
N ILE A 128 1.27 -17.44 12.02
CA ILE A 128 1.58 -18.74 11.40
C ILE A 128 2.42 -18.45 10.17
N THR A 129 3.51 -19.19 9.99
CA THR A 129 4.43 -19.00 8.85
C THR A 129 3.83 -19.54 7.56
N ILE A 130 4.01 -18.78 6.47
CA ILE A 130 3.68 -19.21 5.12
C ILE A 130 4.82 -20.11 4.60
N PRO A 131 4.54 -21.29 4.03
CA PRO A 131 5.55 -22.20 3.50
C PRO A 131 6.54 -21.55 2.54
N GLN A 132 7.82 -21.92 2.63
CA GLN A 132 8.92 -21.25 1.89
C GLN A 132 8.84 -21.46 0.37
N GLU A 133 8.19 -22.52 -0.09
CA GLU A 133 7.97 -22.77 -1.51
C GLU A 133 7.01 -21.78 -2.18
N ILE A 134 6.20 -21.03 -1.40
CA ILE A 134 5.30 -19.98 -1.89
C ILE A 134 6.09 -18.67 -1.94
N ARG A 135 6.49 -18.23 -3.12
CA ARG A 135 7.37 -17.06 -3.28
C ARG A 135 6.64 -15.73 -3.47
N HIS A 136 5.39 -15.64 -3.09
CA HIS A 136 4.67 -14.37 -3.00
C HIS A 136 5.28 -13.48 -1.92
N LYS A 137 5.11 -12.16 -2.07
CA LYS A 137 5.42 -11.18 -1.03
C LYS A 137 4.56 -11.48 0.21
N ILE A 138 5.08 -11.29 1.40
CA ILE A 138 4.31 -11.51 2.64
C ILE A 138 4.18 -10.17 3.37
N HIS A 139 2.95 -9.69 3.47
CA HIS A 139 2.59 -8.47 4.18
C HIS A 139 2.11 -8.82 5.57
N ILE A 140 2.94 -8.54 6.58
CA ILE A 140 2.63 -8.84 7.99
C ILE A 140 1.97 -7.61 8.60
N SER A 141 0.72 -7.74 9.00
CA SER A 141 -0.06 -6.64 9.57
C SER A 141 0.36 -6.37 11.02
N VAL A 142 0.87 -5.17 11.29
CA VAL A 142 1.29 -4.70 12.63
C VAL A 142 0.47 -3.48 13.03
N TRP A 143 -0.07 -3.49 14.27
CA TRP A 143 -0.92 -2.40 14.78
C TRP A 143 -0.37 -1.77 16.08
N GLY A 144 0.78 -2.20 16.54
CA GLY A 144 1.39 -1.71 17.76
C GLY A 144 2.29 -2.77 18.40
N ASN A 145 2.74 -2.50 19.62
CA ASN A 145 3.47 -3.46 20.46
C ASN A 145 2.55 -4.60 20.95
N ASP A 146 3.09 -5.49 21.79
CA ASP A 146 2.31 -6.64 22.28
C ASP A 146 1.12 -6.22 23.13
N SER A 147 1.22 -5.15 23.92
CA SER A 147 0.11 -4.61 24.72
C SER A 147 -1.03 -4.07 23.85
N THR A 148 -0.72 -3.28 22.85
CA THR A 148 -1.71 -2.76 21.90
C THR A 148 -2.29 -3.88 21.04
N SER A 149 -1.48 -4.85 20.65
CA SER A 149 -1.94 -6.03 19.90
C SER A 149 -2.89 -6.89 20.74
N LEU A 150 -2.63 -7.07 22.03
CA LEU A 150 -3.57 -7.76 22.93
C LEU A 150 -4.91 -7.03 23.00
N ARG A 151 -4.88 -5.71 23.18
CA ARG A 151 -6.08 -4.87 23.30
C ARG A 151 -6.90 -4.79 22.01
N LEU A 152 -6.24 -4.52 20.86
CA LEU A 152 -6.93 -4.26 19.58
C LEU A 152 -7.13 -5.51 18.73
N ARG A 153 -6.32 -6.55 18.92
CA ARG A 153 -6.31 -7.73 18.05
C ARG A 153 -6.57 -9.03 18.80
N ASN A 154 -6.75 -8.95 20.13
CA ASN A 154 -6.97 -10.10 21.00
C ASN A 154 -5.91 -11.21 20.81
N ALA A 155 -4.65 -10.81 20.72
CA ALA A 155 -3.52 -11.73 20.51
C ALA A 155 -2.34 -11.36 21.40
N GLU A 156 -1.91 -12.32 22.23
CA GLU A 156 -0.77 -12.17 23.15
C GLU A 156 0.57 -12.30 22.42
N ASN A 157 1.56 -11.51 22.85
CA ASN A 157 2.94 -11.53 22.33
C ASN A 157 3.01 -11.49 20.81
N MET A 158 2.11 -10.73 20.19
CA MET A 158 1.91 -10.79 18.74
C MET A 158 3.11 -10.24 17.97
N LEU A 159 3.61 -9.06 18.35
CA LEU A 159 4.78 -8.43 17.69
C LEU A 159 6.02 -9.34 17.82
N HIS A 160 6.26 -9.86 19.00
CA HIS A 160 7.37 -10.77 19.25
C HIS A 160 7.28 -12.02 18.36
N ARG A 161 6.11 -12.68 18.31
CA ARG A 161 5.89 -13.85 17.47
C ARG A 161 6.01 -13.55 15.97
N GLN A 162 5.54 -12.40 15.52
CA GLN A 162 5.69 -11.94 14.13
C GLN A 162 7.17 -11.79 13.75
N ILE A 163 7.96 -11.18 14.63
CA ILE A 163 9.41 -11.02 14.44
C ILE A 163 10.09 -12.40 14.39
N GLU A 164 9.84 -13.27 15.34
CA GLU A 164 10.44 -14.60 15.36
C GLU A 164 10.10 -15.42 14.10
N ASN A 165 8.86 -15.33 13.63
CA ASN A 165 8.41 -16.06 12.45
C ASN A 165 9.03 -15.52 11.14
N TYR A 166 9.33 -14.21 11.04
CA TYR A 166 9.57 -13.58 9.75
C TYR A 166 10.81 -12.69 9.63
N LYS A 167 11.58 -12.44 10.71
CA LYS A 167 12.77 -11.57 10.66
C LYS A 167 13.82 -11.97 9.61
N ASN A 168 13.90 -13.26 9.28
CA ASN A 168 14.83 -13.80 8.30
C ASN A 168 14.16 -14.20 6.96
N ASP A 169 12.89 -13.87 6.77
CA ASP A 169 12.18 -14.20 5.54
C ASP A 169 12.31 -13.06 4.51
N PRO A 170 13.01 -13.27 3.39
CA PRO A 170 13.23 -12.22 2.39
C PRO A 170 11.93 -11.77 1.69
N ARG A 171 10.85 -12.56 1.81
CA ARG A 171 9.53 -12.21 1.25
C ARG A 171 8.80 -11.22 2.13
N ALA A 172 9.14 -11.17 3.44
CA ALA A 172 8.38 -10.47 4.45
C ALA A 172 8.59 -8.94 4.41
N ILE A 173 7.51 -8.22 4.59
CA ILE A 173 7.48 -6.81 4.93
C ILE A 173 6.42 -6.57 6.00
N PHE A 174 6.78 -5.87 7.06
CA PHE A 174 5.90 -5.54 8.17
C PHE A 174 5.15 -4.25 7.81
N ILE A 175 3.83 -4.33 7.77
CA ILE A 175 2.96 -3.21 7.40
C ILE A 175 2.37 -2.62 8.68
N TYR A 176 2.99 -1.53 9.17
CA TYR A 176 2.46 -0.82 10.32
C TYR A 176 1.23 -0.02 9.92
N THR A 177 0.09 -0.35 10.49
CA THR A 177 -1.17 0.34 10.25
C THR A 177 -1.38 1.42 11.31
N PHE A 178 -1.24 2.67 10.91
CA PHE A 178 -1.51 3.81 11.76
C PHE A 178 -3.01 3.93 12.01
N THR A 179 -3.36 4.11 13.28
CA THR A 179 -4.67 4.53 13.78
C THR A 179 -4.49 5.81 14.59
N ARG A 180 -5.55 6.52 14.91
CA ARG A 180 -5.43 7.70 15.78
C ARG A 180 -4.75 7.43 17.13
N ASN A 181 -4.85 6.20 17.64
CA ASN A 181 -4.44 5.86 18.99
C ASN A 181 -3.05 5.20 19.12
N ASN A 182 -2.36 4.89 17.99
CA ASN A 182 -1.08 4.18 18.04
C ASN A 182 0.09 4.97 17.39
N ILE A 183 -0.09 6.27 17.17
CA ILE A 183 0.88 7.09 16.41
C ILE A 183 2.22 7.17 17.14
N GLU A 184 2.23 7.54 18.41
CA GLU A 184 3.48 7.71 19.17
C GLU A 184 4.17 6.38 19.47
N GLU A 185 3.40 5.33 19.74
CA GLU A 185 3.89 3.98 19.96
C GLU A 185 4.58 3.41 18.71
N SER A 186 4.20 3.87 17.51
CA SER A 186 4.80 3.41 16.26
C SER A 186 6.32 3.56 16.22
N LYS A 187 6.86 4.59 16.87
CA LYS A 187 8.31 4.86 16.90
C LYS A 187 9.07 3.70 17.54
N GLU A 188 8.62 3.24 18.71
CA GLU A 188 9.22 2.11 19.43
C GLU A 188 9.07 0.81 18.62
N VAL A 189 7.90 0.57 18.05
CA VAL A 189 7.63 -0.64 17.24
C VAL A 189 8.51 -0.68 15.99
N ILE A 190 8.63 0.44 15.26
CA ILE A 190 9.45 0.54 14.05
C ILE A 190 10.92 0.36 14.40
N GLU A 191 11.39 0.95 15.50
CA GLU A 191 12.76 0.77 16.01
C GLU A 191 13.03 -0.69 16.35
N THR A 192 12.11 -1.36 17.05
CA THR A 192 12.21 -2.78 17.37
C THR A 192 12.31 -3.64 16.12
N LEU A 193 11.45 -3.39 15.12
CA LEU A 193 11.49 -4.09 13.85
C LEU A 193 12.82 -3.85 13.11
N ALA A 194 13.29 -2.61 13.06
CA ALA A 194 14.53 -2.24 12.39
C ALA A 194 15.77 -2.88 13.06
N GLN A 195 15.82 -2.91 14.39
CA GLN A 195 16.89 -3.58 15.15
C GLN A 195 16.92 -5.10 14.92
N ASN A 196 15.78 -5.72 14.58
CA ASN A 196 15.69 -7.11 14.20
C ASN A 196 15.90 -7.36 12.71
N GLY A 197 16.34 -6.36 11.94
CA GLY A 197 16.59 -6.48 10.49
C GLY A 197 15.32 -6.58 9.63
N CYS A 198 14.16 -6.32 10.21
CA CYS A 198 12.89 -6.38 9.50
C CYS A 198 12.70 -5.17 8.56
N ARG A 199 12.05 -5.38 7.43
CA ARG A 199 11.58 -4.30 6.55
C ARG A 199 10.19 -3.87 6.97
N VAL A 200 9.96 -2.56 7.00
CA VAL A 200 8.70 -1.95 7.46
C VAL A 200 8.16 -1.01 6.40
N SER A 201 6.88 -1.05 6.16
CA SER A 201 6.16 -0.02 5.40
C SER A 201 4.92 0.43 6.16
N PHE A 202 4.26 1.46 5.68
CA PHE A 202 3.16 2.11 6.39
C PHE A 202 1.84 1.95 5.65
N ASN A 203 0.79 1.77 6.43
CA ASN A 203 -0.59 1.82 6.00
C ASN A 203 -1.39 2.70 6.97
N MET A 204 -2.55 3.17 6.55
CA MET A 204 -3.46 3.96 7.36
C MET A 204 -4.74 3.16 7.61
N PHE A 205 -5.25 3.23 8.82
CA PHE A 205 -6.58 2.72 9.11
C PHE A 205 -7.62 3.47 8.28
N SER A 206 -8.40 2.73 7.52
CA SER A 206 -9.54 3.25 6.77
C SER A 206 -10.81 2.83 7.47
N ALA A 207 -11.56 3.78 7.99
CA ALA A 207 -12.75 3.50 8.79
C ALA A 207 -13.83 2.83 7.95
N PRO A 208 -14.48 1.77 8.44
CA PRO A 208 -15.71 1.25 7.85
C PRO A 208 -16.81 2.31 7.80
N VAL A 209 -17.77 2.13 6.89
CA VAL A 209 -18.92 3.05 6.77
C VAL A 209 -19.67 3.10 8.11
N GLY A 210 -19.87 4.32 8.61
CA GLY A 210 -20.55 4.56 9.91
C GLY A 210 -19.69 4.32 11.15
N TYR A 211 -18.41 3.97 11.00
CA TYR A 211 -17.50 3.86 12.15
C TYR A 211 -17.08 5.24 12.66
N GLU A 212 -17.45 5.58 13.88
CA GLU A 212 -17.06 6.81 14.58
C GLU A 212 -16.17 6.52 15.82
N GLY A 213 -15.58 5.34 15.85
CA GLY A 213 -14.76 4.88 16.96
C GLY A 213 -13.38 5.55 17.04
N PRO A 214 -12.60 5.22 18.09
CA PRO A 214 -11.34 5.90 18.43
C PRO A 214 -10.19 5.62 17.46
N LEU A 215 -10.33 4.69 16.53
CA LEU A 215 -9.29 4.39 15.53
C LEU A 215 -9.34 5.34 14.33
N LYS A 216 -10.50 6.01 14.08
CA LYS A 216 -10.70 6.93 12.96
C LYS A 216 -9.81 8.15 13.07
N HIS A 217 -9.15 8.51 11.99
CA HIS A 217 -8.25 9.65 11.93
C HIS A 217 -8.99 11.00 11.98
N THR A 218 -8.32 11.99 12.56
CA THR A 218 -8.65 13.41 12.49
C THR A 218 -7.56 14.13 11.69
N ASP A 219 -7.81 15.38 11.27
CA ASP A 219 -6.79 16.19 10.56
C ASP A 219 -5.51 16.33 11.38
N GLU A 220 -5.62 16.50 12.69
CA GLU A 220 -4.48 16.57 13.60
C GLU A 220 -3.71 15.25 13.64
N SER A 221 -4.40 14.12 13.79
CA SER A 221 -3.75 12.81 13.81
C SER A 221 -3.10 12.46 12.46
N LEU A 222 -3.69 12.89 11.32
CA LEU A 222 -3.09 12.73 10.00
C LEU A 222 -1.79 13.52 9.86
N ARG A 223 -1.78 14.77 10.32
CA ARG A 223 -0.55 15.58 10.34
C ARG A 223 0.52 14.91 11.20
N ARG A 224 0.15 14.44 12.39
CA ARG A 224 1.07 13.76 13.29
C ARG A 224 1.61 12.44 12.71
N CYS A 225 0.77 11.67 12.01
CA CYS A 225 1.23 10.48 11.28
C CYS A 225 2.30 10.84 10.25
N ARG A 226 2.11 11.93 9.47
CA ARG A 226 3.09 12.37 8.47
C ARG A 226 4.43 12.70 9.11
N GLU A 227 4.43 13.43 10.21
CA GLU A 227 5.65 13.77 10.95
C GLU A 227 6.39 12.52 11.39
N VAL A 228 5.68 11.57 12.02
CA VAL A 228 6.28 10.32 12.50
C VAL A 228 6.76 9.43 11.35
N MET A 229 5.98 9.29 10.28
CA MET A 229 6.40 8.52 9.10
C MET A 229 7.69 9.08 8.51
N THR A 230 7.79 10.41 8.40
CA THR A 230 8.98 11.10 7.89
C THR A 230 10.17 10.92 8.84
N GLU A 231 9.97 11.11 10.15
CA GLU A 231 11.00 10.88 11.15
C GLU A 231 11.57 9.46 11.09
N MET A 232 10.69 8.45 11.02
CA MET A 232 11.10 7.04 10.99
C MET A 232 11.77 6.66 9.66
N LEU A 233 11.35 7.23 8.55
CA LEU A 233 12.01 7.05 7.27
C LEU A 233 13.48 7.51 7.33
N TRP A 234 13.73 8.67 7.93
CA TRP A 234 15.10 9.21 8.06
C TRP A 234 15.93 8.49 9.11
N LYS A 235 15.32 8.09 10.21
CA LYS A 235 16.01 7.36 11.29
C LYS A 235 16.42 5.94 10.87
N PHE A 236 15.61 5.26 10.06
CA PHE A 236 15.80 3.87 9.64
C PHE A 236 15.71 3.66 8.13
N PRO A 237 16.52 4.36 7.30
CA PRO A 237 16.37 4.36 5.83
C PRO A 237 16.62 3.00 5.17
N ARG A 238 17.28 2.06 5.87
CA ARG A 238 17.50 0.69 5.36
C ARG A 238 16.35 -0.26 5.69
N SER A 239 15.57 0.04 6.71
CA SER A 239 14.45 -0.79 7.18
C SER A 239 13.11 -0.26 6.70
N VAL A 240 12.91 1.06 6.69
CA VAL A 240 11.66 1.68 6.27
C VAL A 240 11.59 1.79 4.75
N VAL A 241 10.66 1.06 4.16
CA VAL A 241 10.37 1.07 2.72
C VAL A 241 9.18 2.00 2.48
N PHE A 242 9.47 3.28 2.35
CA PHE A 242 8.47 4.35 2.17
C PHE A 242 9.10 5.53 1.44
N SER A 243 8.34 6.59 1.14
CA SER A 243 8.86 7.86 0.64
C SER A 243 8.13 9.05 1.27
N PRO A 244 8.72 10.25 1.28
CA PRO A 244 8.04 11.45 1.75
C PRO A 244 6.74 11.73 0.98
N TYR A 245 6.72 11.46 -0.32
CA TYR A 245 5.53 11.64 -1.14
C TYR A 245 4.41 10.67 -0.76
N ASN A 246 4.75 9.39 -0.44
CA ASN A 246 3.77 8.45 0.12
C ASN A 246 3.18 8.99 1.43
N ALA A 247 4.02 9.55 2.32
CA ALA A 247 3.55 10.13 3.57
C ALA A 247 2.56 11.29 3.33
N VAL A 248 2.87 12.20 2.40
CA VAL A 248 1.96 13.29 2.02
C VAL A 248 0.64 12.77 1.47
N VAL A 249 0.69 11.84 0.50
CA VAL A 249 -0.50 11.30 -0.16
C VAL A 249 -1.42 10.59 0.83
N HIS A 250 -0.86 9.69 1.67
CA HIS A 250 -1.66 8.88 2.60
C HIS A 250 -2.22 9.68 3.79
N THR A 251 -1.59 10.79 4.15
CA THR A 251 -2.01 11.64 5.29
C THR A 251 -2.70 12.94 4.89
N HIS A 252 -3.06 13.10 3.62
CA HIS A 252 -3.78 14.28 3.19
C HIS A 252 -5.16 14.37 3.87
N ARG A 253 -5.60 15.57 4.22
CA ARG A 253 -6.89 15.80 4.92
C ARG A 253 -8.09 15.27 4.14
N TYR A 254 -8.05 15.39 2.82
CA TYR A 254 -9.01 14.72 1.95
C TYR A 254 -8.55 13.30 1.67
N GLY A 255 -9.45 12.35 1.64
CA GLY A 255 -9.11 10.97 1.30
C GLY A 255 -8.52 10.85 -0.10
N LEU A 256 -7.89 9.72 -0.40
CA LEU A 256 -7.29 9.47 -1.72
C LEU A 256 -8.31 9.61 -2.86
N HIS A 257 -9.57 9.27 -2.59
CA HIS A 257 -10.66 9.42 -3.55
C HIS A 257 -10.89 10.87 -3.98
N ASP A 258 -10.91 11.80 -3.03
CA ASP A 258 -11.15 13.23 -3.32
C ASP A 258 -9.96 13.87 -4.04
N LEU A 259 -8.73 13.43 -3.72
CA LEU A 259 -7.52 13.93 -4.40
C LEU A 259 -7.41 13.47 -5.85
N PHE A 260 -7.63 12.19 -6.10
CA PHE A 260 -7.27 11.58 -7.37
C PHE A 260 -8.47 10.92 -8.07
N GLY A 261 -9.58 10.66 -7.36
CA GLY A 261 -10.66 9.78 -7.79
C GLY A 261 -10.20 8.32 -7.83
N CYS A 262 -10.99 7.41 -7.31
CA CYS A 262 -10.63 5.99 -7.26
C CYS A 262 -10.78 5.33 -8.64
N SER A 263 -9.83 4.44 -8.98
CA SER A 263 -9.82 3.69 -10.24
C SER A 263 -10.53 2.34 -10.17
N TYR A 264 -10.88 1.87 -8.97
CA TYR A 264 -11.54 0.57 -8.81
C TYR A 264 -12.99 0.58 -9.33
N PRO A 265 -13.53 -0.59 -9.78
CA PRO A 265 -14.84 -0.70 -10.42
C PRO A 265 -16.00 -0.15 -9.60
N ARG A 266 -15.95 -0.29 -8.28
CA ARG A 266 -16.97 0.27 -7.36
C ARG A 266 -17.24 1.75 -7.60
N MET A 267 -16.17 2.54 -7.81
CA MET A 267 -16.27 3.99 -7.97
C MET A 267 -16.27 4.45 -9.43
N ASN A 268 -15.78 3.61 -10.33
CA ASN A 268 -15.66 3.94 -11.76
C ASN A 268 -16.06 2.75 -12.64
N PRO A 269 -17.32 2.31 -12.60
CA PRO A 269 -17.76 1.09 -13.29
C PRO A 269 -17.67 1.17 -14.81
N SER A 270 -17.65 2.38 -15.38
CA SER A 270 -17.62 2.63 -16.83
C SER A 270 -16.25 3.10 -17.34
N ARG A 271 -15.30 3.39 -16.45
CA ARG A 271 -14.00 3.94 -16.86
C ARG A 271 -12.93 2.84 -16.99
N ASP A 272 -12.22 2.88 -18.11
CA ASP A 272 -10.96 2.15 -18.29
C ASP A 272 -9.81 2.97 -17.70
N LEU A 273 -9.48 2.70 -16.44
CA LEU A 273 -8.43 3.39 -15.72
C LEU A 273 -7.22 2.46 -15.44
N GLY A 274 -6.83 1.64 -16.39
CA GLY A 274 -5.63 0.81 -16.27
C GLY A 274 -5.80 -0.33 -15.26
N LEU A 275 -4.98 -0.34 -14.18
CA LEU A 275 -4.94 -1.45 -13.21
C LEU A 275 -6.30 -1.77 -12.56
N GLY A 276 -7.16 -0.76 -12.37
CA GLY A 276 -8.47 -0.95 -11.73
C GLY A 276 -9.54 -1.60 -12.60
N ARG A 277 -9.40 -1.57 -13.93
CA ARG A 277 -10.46 -2.05 -14.85
C ARG A 277 -10.79 -3.52 -14.70
N SER A 278 -9.76 -4.35 -14.59
CA SER A 278 -9.89 -5.81 -14.52
C SER A 278 -9.97 -6.32 -13.08
N PHE A 279 -9.87 -5.43 -12.09
CA PHE A 279 -9.89 -5.80 -10.68
C PHE A 279 -11.20 -6.48 -10.28
N ARG A 280 -11.07 -7.59 -9.57
CA ARG A 280 -12.17 -8.27 -8.87
C ARG A 280 -11.77 -8.56 -7.44
N GLN A 281 -12.74 -8.45 -6.54
CA GLN A 281 -12.64 -8.94 -5.17
C GLN A 281 -13.45 -10.24 -5.09
N TYR A 282 -12.75 -11.36 -4.94
CA TYR A 282 -13.39 -12.66 -4.76
C TYR A 282 -13.59 -12.95 -3.28
N ARG A 283 -14.77 -13.47 -2.94
CA ARG A 283 -15.08 -13.99 -1.60
C ARG A 283 -14.52 -15.41 -1.44
N ALA A 284 -14.53 -15.94 -0.22
CA ALA A 284 -13.99 -17.26 0.09
C ALA A 284 -14.76 -18.43 -0.58
N ASP A 285 -15.95 -18.21 -1.12
CA ASP A 285 -16.73 -19.15 -1.93
C ASP A 285 -16.49 -18.99 -3.44
N LEU A 286 -15.53 -18.18 -3.85
CA LEU A 286 -15.17 -17.80 -5.23
C LEU A 286 -16.21 -16.92 -5.94
N SER A 287 -17.24 -16.46 -5.25
CA SER A 287 -18.16 -15.46 -5.78
C SER A 287 -17.52 -14.07 -5.81
N TRP A 288 -18.00 -13.20 -6.67
CA TRP A 288 -17.60 -11.80 -6.73
C TRP A 288 -18.76 -10.92 -7.14
N ASP A 289 -18.75 -9.68 -6.70
CA ASP A 289 -19.72 -8.66 -7.07
C ASP A 289 -18.96 -7.47 -7.65
N ARG A 290 -19.42 -6.99 -8.81
CA ARG A 290 -18.82 -5.85 -9.48
C ARG A 290 -18.92 -4.58 -8.66
N GLU A 291 -20.06 -4.33 -8.04
CA GLU A 291 -20.31 -3.12 -7.26
C GLU A 291 -19.52 -3.11 -5.96
N ALA A 292 -19.25 -4.29 -5.40
CA ALA A 292 -18.39 -4.48 -4.24
C ALA A 292 -16.91 -4.69 -4.60
N SER A 293 -16.54 -4.71 -5.89
CA SER A 293 -15.15 -4.96 -6.32
C SER A 293 -14.24 -3.76 -6.03
N CYS A 294 -13.72 -3.78 -4.83
CA CYS A 294 -12.81 -2.81 -4.23
C CYS A 294 -11.97 -3.55 -3.19
N CYS A 295 -10.73 -3.12 -2.96
CA CYS A 295 -9.86 -3.72 -1.94
C CYS A 295 -10.42 -3.61 -0.51
N VAL A 296 -11.25 -2.61 -0.23
CA VAL A 296 -11.92 -2.39 1.06
C VAL A 296 -13.37 -1.93 0.83
N PRO A 297 -14.27 -2.82 0.40
CA PRO A 297 -15.60 -2.45 -0.06
C PRO A 297 -16.48 -1.77 1.00
N ASP A 298 -16.26 -2.07 2.26
CA ASP A 298 -17.07 -1.55 3.37
C ASP A 298 -16.52 -0.25 3.98
N THR A 299 -15.49 0.34 3.36
CA THR A 299 -14.92 1.62 3.79
C THR A 299 -15.62 2.79 3.11
N ASP A 300 -15.82 3.91 3.84
CA ASP A 300 -16.22 5.17 3.21
C ASP A 300 -15.10 5.63 2.27
N CYS A 301 -15.43 5.81 0.99
CA CYS A 301 -14.46 6.22 -0.01
C CYS A 301 -13.80 7.56 0.30
N ARG A 302 -14.48 8.46 1.00
CA ARG A 302 -13.95 9.77 1.45
C ARG A 302 -12.88 9.62 2.54
N ASP A 303 -12.99 8.57 3.35
CA ASP A 303 -12.04 8.24 4.43
C ASP A 303 -11.03 7.17 4.01
N CYS A 304 -11.13 6.62 2.79
CA CYS A 304 -10.26 5.57 2.32
C CYS A 304 -8.82 6.06 2.18
N ARG A 305 -7.92 5.40 2.91
CA ARG A 305 -6.47 5.66 2.93
C ARG A 305 -5.66 4.39 2.70
N HIS A 306 -6.33 3.37 2.17
CA HIS A 306 -5.70 2.07 1.94
C HIS A 306 -4.59 2.21 0.89
N TYR A 307 -3.38 1.76 1.22
CA TYR A 307 -2.19 1.99 0.38
C TYR A 307 -2.26 1.32 -1.00
N ALA A 308 -2.94 0.17 -1.13
CA ALA A 308 -3.17 -0.45 -2.43
C ALA A 308 -4.05 0.43 -3.33
N SER A 309 -5.11 1.03 -2.77
CA SER A 309 -5.95 2.00 -3.49
C SER A 309 -5.14 3.21 -3.93
N GLY A 310 -4.27 3.72 -3.05
CA GLY A 310 -3.38 4.83 -3.36
C GLY A 310 -2.49 4.53 -4.57
N SER A 311 -1.94 3.33 -4.65
CA SER A 311 -1.07 2.91 -5.74
C SER A 311 -1.83 2.86 -7.07
N ALA A 312 -3.00 2.25 -7.10
CA ALA A 312 -3.84 2.20 -8.31
C ALA A 312 -4.23 3.61 -8.79
N ILE A 313 -4.59 4.51 -7.85
CA ILE A 313 -4.98 5.88 -8.15
C ILE A 313 -3.81 6.69 -8.72
N VAL A 314 -2.66 6.64 -8.07
CA VAL A 314 -1.47 7.41 -8.48
C VAL A 314 -0.96 6.91 -9.83
N THR A 315 -0.96 5.60 -10.06
CA THR A 315 -0.53 5.03 -11.34
C THR A 315 -1.47 5.43 -12.47
N ALA A 316 -2.79 5.45 -12.23
CA ALA A 316 -3.79 5.87 -13.21
C ALA A 316 -3.72 7.37 -13.56
N LYS A 317 -3.09 8.18 -12.74
CA LYS A 317 -2.97 9.64 -12.92
C LYS A 317 -1.57 10.09 -13.37
N LEU A 318 -0.79 9.17 -13.94
CA LEU A 318 0.57 9.43 -14.42
C LEU A 318 0.73 10.78 -15.15
N PHE A 319 -0.18 11.11 -16.07
CA PHE A 319 -0.06 12.34 -16.86
C PHE A 319 -0.15 13.63 -16.04
N ARG A 320 -0.86 13.63 -14.91
CA ARG A 320 -0.88 14.78 -13.99
C ARG A 320 0.46 14.98 -13.29
N HIS A 321 1.22 13.90 -13.10
CA HIS A 321 2.53 13.93 -12.46
C HIS A 321 3.67 14.21 -13.46
N ALA A 322 3.39 14.09 -14.75
CA ALA A 322 4.36 14.34 -15.81
C ALA A 322 4.40 15.83 -16.28
N GLU A 323 3.84 16.74 -15.52
CA GLU A 323 3.82 18.17 -15.83
C GLU A 323 5.11 18.88 -15.44
N ASN A 324 5.88 18.32 -14.53
CA ASN A 324 7.09 18.90 -13.95
C ASN A 324 8.08 17.78 -13.55
N PRO A 325 9.41 17.93 -13.80
CA PRO A 325 10.41 16.94 -13.41
C PRO A 325 10.39 16.57 -11.93
N ASP A 326 10.22 17.53 -11.03
CA ASP A 326 10.23 17.29 -9.58
C ASP A 326 8.98 16.52 -9.14
N ILE A 327 7.81 16.89 -9.66
CA ILE A 327 6.56 16.14 -9.42
C ILE A 327 6.67 14.72 -9.99
N PHE A 328 7.31 14.56 -11.15
CA PHE A 328 7.50 13.25 -11.75
C PHE A 328 8.49 12.39 -10.95
N LYS A 329 9.57 12.97 -10.40
CA LYS A 329 10.46 12.27 -9.45
C LYS A 329 9.70 11.82 -8.21
N ALA A 330 8.88 12.68 -7.61
CA ALA A 330 8.05 12.31 -6.46
C ALA A 330 7.07 11.17 -6.78
N TRP A 331 6.47 11.19 -7.98
CA TRP A 331 5.64 10.08 -8.46
C TRP A 331 6.46 8.79 -8.66
N LEU A 332 7.68 8.88 -9.21
CA LEU A 332 8.57 7.73 -9.30
C LEU A 332 8.92 7.17 -7.92
N ASP A 333 9.17 8.01 -6.91
CA ASP A 333 9.41 7.58 -5.53
C ASP A 333 8.21 6.83 -4.95
N TYR A 334 7.00 7.27 -5.27
CA TYR A 334 5.78 6.59 -4.87
C TYR A 334 5.67 5.20 -5.50
N VAL A 335 5.88 5.10 -6.82
CA VAL A 335 5.77 3.83 -7.55
C VAL A 335 6.90 2.87 -7.17
N ASP A 336 8.13 3.35 -7.02
CA ASP A 336 9.27 2.57 -6.52
C ASP A 336 8.95 1.96 -5.14
N THR A 337 8.37 2.76 -4.24
CA THR A 337 7.93 2.29 -2.92
C THR A 337 6.88 1.20 -3.06
N TYR A 338 5.87 1.42 -3.90
CA TYR A 338 4.83 0.42 -4.16
C TYR A 338 5.43 -0.89 -4.66
N LEU A 339 6.26 -0.84 -5.70
CA LEU A 339 6.87 -2.05 -6.26
C LEU A 339 7.76 -2.77 -5.23
N ALA A 340 8.53 -2.04 -4.42
CA ALA A 340 9.35 -2.64 -3.37
C ALA A 340 8.53 -3.32 -2.27
N VAL A 341 7.34 -2.80 -1.97
CA VAL A 341 6.41 -3.39 -1.01
C VAL A 341 5.70 -4.62 -1.59
N TRP A 342 5.28 -4.55 -2.86
CA TRP A 342 4.40 -5.56 -3.44
C TRP A 342 5.09 -6.62 -4.28
N VAL A 343 6.25 -6.34 -4.90
CA VAL A 343 6.86 -7.23 -5.87
C VAL A 343 8.13 -7.87 -5.32
N MET A 344 8.15 -9.21 -5.32
CA MET A 344 9.36 -9.97 -4.96
C MET A 344 10.52 -9.64 -5.91
N GLY A 345 11.71 -9.42 -5.32
CA GLY A 345 12.94 -9.13 -6.09
C GLY A 345 13.00 -7.71 -6.65
N TYR A 346 11.96 -6.87 -6.46
CA TYR A 346 12.09 -5.46 -6.75
C TYR A 346 12.89 -4.77 -5.66
N ASP A 347 13.99 -4.14 -6.05
CA ASP A 347 14.80 -3.32 -5.15
C ASP A 347 14.54 -1.84 -5.42
N LYS A 348 14.20 -1.10 -4.37
CA LYS A 348 14.12 0.35 -4.40
C LYS A 348 15.55 0.89 -4.44
N GLY A 349 16.03 1.21 -5.64
CA GLY A 349 17.43 1.55 -5.92
C GLY A 349 17.94 2.85 -5.31
N HIS A 350 17.14 3.58 -4.51
CA HIS A 350 17.55 4.80 -3.84
C HIS A 350 17.11 4.78 -2.37
N ASN A 351 18.10 4.76 -1.47
CA ASN A 351 17.92 5.32 -0.14
C ASN A 351 17.82 6.83 -0.34
N LEU A 352 16.63 7.39 -0.20
CA LEU A 352 16.45 8.85 -0.25
C LEU A 352 17.37 9.46 0.82
N CYS A 353 18.34 10.27 0.37
CA CYS A 353 19.21 10.99 1.29
C CYS A 353 18.39 12.10 1.94
N PRO A 354 18.43 12.29 3.27
CA PRO A 354 17.69 13.32 3.99
C PRO A 354 17.87 14.74 3.44
N ASP A 355 19.05 15.02 2.89
CA ASP A 355 19.45 16.36 2.45
C ASP A 355 18.86 16.79 1.09
N GLN A 356 18.05 15.97 0.45
CA GLN A 356 17.57 16.22 -0.92
C GLN A 356 16.07 16.41 -1.08
N VAL A 357 15.29 16.38 0.00
CA VAL A 357 13.83 16.42 -0.17
C VAL A 357 13.17 17.37 0.83
N ASP A 358 13.14 18.63 0.48
CA ASP A 358 11.89 19.37 0.68
C ASP A 358 10.86 18.75 -0.29
N PRO A 359 9.69 18.26 0.19
CA PRO A 359 8.71 17.67 -0.70
C PRO A 359 8.35 18.69 -1.77
N PRO A 360 8.47 18.35 -3.07
CA PRO A 360 8.16 19.30 -4.11
C PRO A 360 6.71 19.74 -3.98
N GLY A 361 6.52 21.04 -3.82
CA GLY A 361 5.23 21.68 -3.95
C GLY A 361 4.27 21.46 -2.79
N HIS A 362 4.62 21.88 -1.57
CA HIS A 362 3.59 22.24 -0.58
C HIS A 362 2.50 23.15 -1.16
N SER A 363 2.79 23.86 -2.26
CA SER A 363 1.83 24.76 -2.92
C SER A 363 0.75 24.03 -3.75
N ALA A 364 1.00 22.83 -4.26
CA ALA A 364 -0.01 22.09 -5.02
C ALA A 364 -1.05 21.38 -4.14
N PHE A 365 -0.82 21.32 -2.81
CA PHE A 365 -1.68 20.64 -1.85
C PHE A 365 -2.07 21.54 -0.66
N GLN A 366 -1.92 22.86 -0.79
CA GLN A 366 -2.25 23.83 0.26
C GLN A 366 -3.65 24.45 0.13
N GLU A 367 -4.46 24.07 -0.86
CA GLU A 367 -5.86 24.51 -0.98
C GLU A 367 -6.86 23.37 -0.80
#